data_af1a18042a9ebb45a9e9eb97177218a6
#
_entry.id   af1a18042a9ebb45a9e9eb97177218a6
#
_cell.length_a   1.000
_cell.length_b   1.000
_cell.length_c   1.000
_cell.angle_alpha   90.00
_cell.angle_beta   90.00
_cell.angle_gamma   90.00
#
_symmetry.space_group_name_H-M   'P 1'
#
loop_
_entity.id
_entity.type
_entity.pdbx_description
1 polymer ?
#
loop_
_entity_poly.entity_id
_entity_poly.type
_entity_poly.pdbx_seq_one_letter_code
_entity_poly.pdbx_strand_id
1 'polypeptide(L)'
;MQNKEWLEETAKTINVEGEIRAIYWDHWSEPGKKFDAKEKARLINDIAGVRSTDIIAKSIGTLVAAYMILKSPDKIRKVILCGIPLNDLTENDKEIIKLAFKSIPVKNIVCFQNDEDPHGGTDQLNGLLSGLGTKIEIISKSRGDHEYPYIDEFKKFLLG
;
A
#
# COMPACT_ATOMS: atom_id res chain seq x y z
N MET A 1 -14.33 -5.23 -8.25
CA MET A 1 -14.13 -3.75 -8.39
C MET A 1 -12.78 -3.48 -9.02
N GLN A 2 -12.70 -2.68 -10.06
CA GLN A 2 -11.41 -2.34 -10.67
C GLN A 2 -10.61 -1.41 -9.73
N ASN A 3 -9.28 -1.42 -9.81
CA ASN A 3 -8.42 -0.64 -8.94
C ASN A 3 -8.73 0.88 -8.97
N LYS A 4 -9.16 1.39 -10.13
CA LYS A 4 -9.57 2.79 -10.28
C LYS A 4 -10.84 3.11 -9.49
N GLU A 5 -11.87 2.27 -9.60
CA GLU A 5 -13.13 2.43 -8.85
C GLU A 5 -12.89 2.35 -7.34
N TRP A 6 -12.07 1.40 -6.89
CA TRP A 6 -11.68 1.29 -5.49
C TRP A 6 -10.98 2.56 -4.98
N LEU A 7 -10.08 3.13 -5.77
CA LEU A 7 -9.37 4.37 -5.44
C LEU A 7 -10.34 5.53 -5.27
N GLU A 8 -11.27 5.71 -6.22
CA GLU A 8 -12.25 6.80 -6.23
C GLU A 8 -13.22 6.68 -5.04
N GLU A 9 -13.72 5.49 -4.77
CA GLU A 9 -14.60 5.21 -3.63
C GLU A 9 -13.88 5.43 -2.30
N THR A 10 -12.65 4.93 -2.17
CA THR A 10 -11.84 5.13 -0.96
C THR A 10 -11.56 6.60 -0.73
N ALA A 11 -11.11 7.34 -1.72
CA ALA A 11 -10.82 8.76 -1.59
C ALA A 11 -12.05 9.59 -1.23
N LYS A 12 -13.22 9.24 -1.78
CA LYS A 12 -14.49 9.92 -1.49
C LYS A 12 -15.00 9.64 -0.08
N THR A 13 -14.78 8.42 0.41
CA THR A 13 -15.46 7.91 1.62
C THR A 13 -14.59 7.99 2.87
N ILE A 14 -13.25 8.04 2.73
CA ILE A 14 -12.32 7.96 3.87
C ILE A 14 -12.55 9.07 4.90
N ASN A 15 -12.91 10.27 4.50
CA ASN A 15 -13.30 11.39 5.37
C ASN A 15 -12.43 11.54 6.62
N VAL A 16 -11.14 11.78 6.44
CA VAL A 16 -10.17 12.13 7.48
C VAL A 16 -9.76 13.59 7.35
N GLU A 17 -9.22 14.18 8.42
CA GLU A 17 -8.69 15.54 8.35
C GLU A 17 -7.49 15.63 7.41
N GLY A 18 -7.42 16.71 6.64
CA GLY A 18 -6.33 16.99 5.72
C GLY A 18 -6.71 16.89 4.25
N GLU A 19 -5.72 17.06 3.40
CA GLU A 19 -5.88 16.97 1.95
C GLU A 19 -5.81 15.51 1.51
N ILE A 20 -6.83 15.04 0.82
CA ILE A 20 -6.87 13.69 0.22
C ILE A 20 -6.52 13.82 -1.25
N ARG A 21 -5.54 13.05 -1.71
CA ARG A 21 -5.13 12.98 -3.12
C ARG A 21 -5.26 11.56 -3.64
N ALA A 22 -6.18 11.36 -4.57
CA ALA A 22 -6.26 10.13 -5.37
C ALA A 22 -5.18 10.17 -6.47
N ILE A 23 -4.31 9.17 -6.50
CA ILE A 23 -3.22 9.09 -7.48
C ILE A 23 -3.57 8.04 -8.52
N TYR A 24 -3.70 8.49 -9.77
CA TYR A 24 -4.04 7.65 -10.91
C TYR A 24 -2.78 7.18 -11.64
N TRP A 25 -2.85 5.97 -12.20
CA TRP A 25 -1.77 5.42 -13.01
C TRP A 25 -2.05 5.68 -14.49
N ASP A 26 -1.06 6.23 -15.21
CA ASP A 26 -1.20 6.56 -16.64
C ASP A 26 -1.58 5.34 -17.48
N HIS A 27 -1.07 4.14 -17.13
CA HIS A 27 -1.39 2.91 -17.88
C HIS A 27 -2.87 2.50 -17.78
N TRP A 28 -3.66 3.10 -16.90
CA TRP A 28 -5.11 2.87 -16.87
C TRP A 28 -5.84 3.56 -18.04
N SER A 29 -5.24 4.61 -18.59
CA SER A 29 -5.80 5.40 -19.71
C SER A 29 -4.96 5.32 -20.99
N GLU A 30 -3.68 4.95 -20.90
CA GLU A 30 -2.74 4.89 -22.02
C GLU A 30 -2.23 3.46 -22.21
N PRO A 31 -2.88 2.63 -23.07
CA PRO A 31 -2.42 1.28 -23.34
C PRO A 31 -0.98 1.27 -23.89
N GLY A 32 -0.14 0.41 -23.31
CA GLY A 32 1.28 0.29 -23.71
C GLY A 32 2.26 1.13 -22.93
N LYS A 33 1.81 2.05 -22.08
CA LYS A 33 2.70 2.75 -21.16
C LYS A 33 3.20 1.81 -20.08
N LYS A 34 4.52 1.70 -19.94
CA LYS A 34 5.14 0.87 -18.91
C LYS A 34 4.95 1.50 -17.53
N PHE A 35 4.63 0.66 -16.56
CA PHE A 35 4.55 1.08 -15.16
C PHE A 35 5.93 0.97 -14.50
N ASP A 36 6.40 2.05 -13.90
CA ASP A 36 7.62 2.11 -13.10
C ASP A 36 7.27 2.61 -11.69
N ALA A 37 7.26 1.71 -10.72
CA ALA A 37 6.88 2.00 -9.34
C ALA A 37 7.82 3.01 -8.68
N LYS A 38 9.12 2.94 -8.97
CA LYS A 38 10.13 3.84 -8.40
C LYS A 38 9.98 5.26 -8.92
N GLU A 39 9.72 5.41 -10.22
CA GLU A 39 9.45 6.73 -10.83
C GLU A 39 8.16 7.33 -10.28
N LYS A 40 7.09 6.53 -10.18
CA LYS A 40 5.82 6.98 -9.59
C LYS A 40 5.99 7.46 -8.14
N ALA A 41 6.72 6.71 -7.33
CA ALA A 41 7.02 7.10 -5.95
C ALA A 41 7.79 8.43 -5.89
N ARG A 42 8.75 8.65 -6.79
CA ARG A 42 9.48 9.92 -6.88
C ARG A 42 8.53 11.09 -7.16
N LEU A 43 7.69 10.97 -8.17
CA LEU A 43 6.73 12.02 -8.55
C LEU A 43 5.75 12.34 -7.41
N ILE A 44 5.24 11.32 -6.71
CA ILE A 44 4.31 11.52 -5.58
C ILE A 44 5.03 12.22 -4.42
N ASN A 45 6.25 11.81 -4.09
CA ASN A 45 7.04 12.45 -3.04
C ASN A 45 7.35 13.94 -3.38
N ASP A 46 7.59 14.26 -4.65
CA ASP A 46 7.80 15.64 -5.09
C ASP A 46 6.52 16.47 -4.92
N ILE A 47 5.34 15.89 -5.17
CA ILE A 47 4.02 16.52 -4.95
C ILE A 47 3.74 16.68 -3.44
N ALA A 48 4.04 15.67 -2.62
CA ALA A 48 3.84 15.72 -1.18
C ALA A 48 4.76 16.76 -0.50
N GLY A 49 5.93 16.96 -1.05
CA GLY A 49 6.89 17.95 -0.57
C GLY A 49 7.39 17.67 0.84
N VAL A 50 7.25 18.65 1.74
CA VAL A 50 7.70 18.55 3.14
C VAL A 50 6.61 18.09 4.11
N ARG A 51 5.42 17.81 3.62
CA ARG A 51 4.27 17.49 4.49
C ARG A 51 4.38 16.08 5.07
N SER A 52 3.86 15.92 6.29
CA SER A 52 3.60 14.60 6.86
C SER A 52 2.45 13.93 6.10
N THR A 53 2.63 12.67 5.72
CA THR A 53 1.75 11.99 4.76
C THR A 53 1.29 10.64 5.31
N ASP A 54 0.01 10.36 5.18
CA ASP A 54 -0.54 9.02 5.31
C ASP A 54 -0.68 8.38 3.92
N ILE A 55 -0.50 7.08 3.84
CA ILE A 55 -0.58 6.34 2.59
C ILE A 55 -1.62 5.23 2.72
N ILE A 56 -2.54 5.17 1.75
CA ILE A 56 -3.39 4.00 1.52
C ILE A 56 -3.08 3.50 0.12
N ALA A 57 -2.61 2.26 0.01
CA ALA A 57 -2.20 1.69 -1.26
C ALA A 57 -2.76 0.29 -1.47
N LYS A 58 -3.17 -0.02 -2.70
CA LYS A 58 -3.70 -1.34 -3.10
C LYS A 58 -2.90 -1.90 -4.27
N SER A 59 -2.74 -3.23 -4.28
CA SER A 59 -2.13 -3.97 -5.40
C SER A 59 -0.72 -3.45 -5.71
N ILE A 60 -0.38 -3.19 -6.95
CA ILE A 60 0.94 -2.66 -7.35
C ILE A 60 1.26 -1.30 -6.69
N GLY A 61 0.25 -0.56 -6.25
CA GLY A 61 0.43 0.66 -5.45
C GLY A 61 1.18 0.43 -4.14
N THR A 62 1.16 -0.79 -3.60
CA THR A 62 1.90 -1.14 -2.38
C THR A 62 3.43 -1.10 -2.60
N LEU A 63 3.90 -1.46 -3.79
CA LEU A 63 5.31 -1.31 -4.17
C LEU A 63 5.68 0.17 -4.33
N VAL A 64 4.80 1.00 -4.90
CA VAL A 64 5.00 2.45 -4.96
C VAL A 64 5.12 3.03 -3.55
N ALA A 65 4.23 2.64 -2.64
CA ALA A 65 4.28 3.06 -1.23
C ALA A 65 5.61 2.66 -0.57
N ALA A 66 6.13 1.46 -0.84
CA ALA A 66 7.42 1.02 -0.33
C ALA A 66 8.57 1.93 -0.80
N TYR A 67 8.62 2.29 -2.07
CA TYR A 67 9.62 3.26 -2.57
C TYR A 67 9.45 4.66 -1.98
N MET A 68 8.20 5.11 -1.73
CA MET A 68 7.94 6.40 -1.06
C MET A 68 8.50 6.41 0.37
N ILE A 69 8.25 5.33 1.13
CA ILE A 69 8.77 5.17 2.50
C ILE A 69 10.29 5.22 2.49
N LEU A 70 10.95 4.44 1.63
CA LEU A 70 12.41 4.40 1.55
C LEU A 70 13.04 5.75 1.21
N LYS A 71 12.36 6.55 0.39
CA LYS A 71 12.85 7.89 0.01
C LYS A 71 12.71 8.92 1.12
N SER A 72 11.65 8.86 1.91
CA SER A 72 11.32 9.89 2.90
C SER A 72 10.62 9.30 4.13
N PRO A 73 11.27 8.39 4.88
CA PRO A 73 10.64 7.68 6.00
C PRO A 73 10.12 8.63 7.08
N ASP A 74 10.84 9.71 7.36
CA ASP A 74 10.48 10.70 8.39
C ASP A 74 9.22 11.50 8.07
N LYS A 75 8.77 11.48 6.80
CA LYS A 75 7.55 12.16 6.36
C LYS A 75 6.33 11.24 6.37
N ILE A 76 6.51 9.95 6.52
CA ILE A 76 5.42 8.98 6.50
C ILE A 76 4.91 8.78 7.92
N ARG A 77 3.63 9.12 8.12
CA ARG A 77 2.97 9.01 9.43
C ARG A 77 2.33 7.64 9.61
N LYS A 78 1.45 7.23 8.69
CA LYS A 78 0.76 5.94 8.70
C LYS A 78 0.64 5.35 7.31
N VAL A 79 0.68 4.03 7.23
CA VAL A 79 0.63 3.28 5.98
C VAL A 79 -0.35 2.13 6.07
N ILE A 80 -1.28 2.10 5.13
CA ILE A 80 -2.22 1.00 4.91
C ILE A 80 -1.88 0.37 3.57
N LEU A 81 -1.54 -0.92 3.57
CA LEU A 81 -1.27 -1.70 2.37
C LEU A 81 -2.33 -2.77 2.19
N CYS A 82 -3.01 -2.78 1.05
CA CYS A 82 -4.09 -3.69 0.74
C CYS A 82 -3.71 -4.60 -0.43
N GLY A 83 -3.77 -5.91 -0.24
CA GLY A 83 -3.54 -6.87 -1.32
C GLY A 83 -2.18 -6.71 -1.98
N ILE A 84 -1.12 -6.90 -1.22
CA ILE A 84 0.24 -6.91 -1.77
C ILE A 84 0.31 -8.06 -2.79
N PRO A 85 0.62 -7.79 -4.08
CA PRO A 85 0.48 -8.78 -5.14
C PRO A 85 1.71 -9.70 -5.22
N LEU A 86 1.91 -10.52 -4.19
CA LEU A 86 3.12 -11.32 -3.95
C LEU A 86 3.51 -12.25 -5.11
N ASN A 87 2.50 -12.74 -5.85
CA ASN A 87 2.72 -13.61 -7.01
C ASN A 87 3.24 -12.85 -8.24
N ASP A 88 3.00 -11.54 -8.30
CA ASP A 88 3.33 -10.68 -9.44
C ASP A 88 4.63 -9.88 -9.21
N LEU A 89 5.16 -9.90 -7.99
CA LEU A 89 6.37 -9.18 -7.59
C LEU A 89 7.63 -10.02 -7.84
N THR A 90 8.68 -9.38 -8.32
CA THR A 90 10.02 -9.98 -8.35
C THR A 90 10.61 -10.12 -6.93
N GLU A 91 11.62 -10.94 -6.76
CA GLU A 91 12.32 -11.05 -5.46
C GLU A 91 12.93 -9.71 -5.03
N ASN A 92 13.41 -8.91 -5.99
CA ASN A 92 13.89 -7.56 -5.69
C ASN A 92 12.77 -6.65 -5.16
N ASP A 93 11.57 -6.72 -5.72
CA ASP A 93 10.43 -5.92 -5.25
C ASP A 93 10.02 -6.33 -3.82
N LYS A 94 10.05 -7.64 -3.53
CA LYS A 94 9.79 -8.16 -2.18
C LYS A 94 10.82 -7.66 -1.17
N GLU A 95 12.10 -7.59 -1.54
CA GLU A 95 13.15 -7.00 -0.69
C GLU A 95 12.94 -5.50 -0.47
N ILE A 96 12.51 -4.75 -1.48
CA ILE A 96 12.14 -3.33 -1.35
C ILE A 96 11.03 -3.15 -0.32
N ILE A 97 9.98 -3.98 -0.35
CA ILE A 97 8.89 -3.95 0.63
C ILE A 97 9.41 -4.24 2.04
N LYS A 98 10.25 -5.26 2.21
CA LYS A 98 10.85 -5.59 3.52
C LYS A 98 11.71 -4.44 4.06
N LEU A 99 12.51 -3.81 3.23
CA LEU A 99 13.33 -2.65 3.61
C LEU A 99 12.46 -1.47 4.03
N ALA A 100 11.38 -1.20 3.30
CA ALA A 100 10.43 -0.15 3.66
C ALA A 100 9.81 -0.41 5.04
N PHE A 101 9.42 -1.64 5.35
CA PHE A 101 8.84 -2.00 6.64
C PHE A 101 9.81 -1.84 7.81
N LYS A 102 11.12 -1.95 7.56
CA LYS A 102 12.17 -1.67 8.56
C LYS A 102 12.47 -0.19 8.74
N SER A 103 12.02 0.66 7.82
CA SER A 103 12.39 2.09 7.79
C SER A 103 11.46 2.99 8.60
N ILE A 104 10.28 2.51 9.00
CA ILE A 104 9.33 3.25 9.83
C ILE A 104 8.83 2.38 11.00
N PRO A 105 8.34 2.98 12.09
CA PRO A 105 7.82 2.23 13.24
C PRO A 105 6.70 1.27 12.83
N VAL A 106 6.76 0.03 13.30
CA VAL A 106 5.78 -1.02 12.95
C VAL A 106 4.34 -0.66 13.29
N LYS A 107 4.12 0.10 14.36
CA LYS A 107 2.80 0.62 14.75
C LYS A 107 2.18 1.57 13.73
N ASN A 108 2.99 2.05 12.80
CA ASN A 108 2.57 2.95 11.73
C ASN A 108 2.23 2.22 10.43
N ILE A 109 2.31 0.89 10.41
CA ILE A 109 2.01 0.06 9.24
C ILE A 109 0.94 -0.95 9.59
N VAL A 110 -0.05 -1.11 8.72
CA VAL A 110 -0.99 -2.22 8.72
C VAL A 110 -1.15 -2.77 7.31
N CYS A 111 -1.19 -4.09 7.21
CA CYS A 111 -1.48 -4.78 5.96
C CYS A 111 -2.87 -5.41 6.03
N PHE A 112 -3.70 -5.20 5.02
CA PHE A 112 -4.93 -5.93 4.80
C PHE A 112 -4.68 -6.95 3.69
N GLN A 113 -4.81 -8.23 3.99
CA GLN A 113 -4.57 -9.29 3.03
C GLN A 113 -5.68 -10.33 3.13
N ASN A 114 -6.41 -10.56 2.04
CA ASN A 114 -7.42 -11.59 2.00
C ASN A 114 -6.75 -12.98 2.00
N ASP A 115 -7.37 -13.95 2.68
CA ASP A 115 -6.76 -15.27 2.92
C ASP A 115 -6.37 -16.00 1.63
N GLU A 116 -7.24 -15.93 0.64
CA GLU A 116 -7.08 -16.60 -0.65
C GLU A 116 -7.03 -15.59 -1.82
N ASP A 117 -6.41 -14.43 -1.60
CA ASP A 117 -6.21 -13.43 -2.67
C ASP A 117 -5.45 -14.08 -3.84
N PRO A 118 -5.96 -14.04 -5.09
CA PRO A 118 -5.31 -14.68 -6.23
C PRO A 118 -3.93 -14.12 -6.56
N HIS A 119 -3.62 -12.90 -6.14
CA HIS A 119 -2.30 -12.27 -6.29
C HIS A 119 -1.35 -12.55 -5.11
N GLY A 120 -1.78 -13.34 -4.13
CA GLY A 120 -1.01 -13.75 -2.96
C GLY A 120 -1.80 -13.60 -1.67
N GLY A 121 -2.04 -14.72 -0.96
CA GLY A 121 -2.83 -14.75 0.26
C GLY A 121 -2.05 -14.39 1.52
N THR A 122 -2.77 -14.38 2.63
CA THR A 122 -2.24 -14.04 3.97
C THR A 122 -1.05 -14.91 4.37
N ASP A 123 -1.06 -16.21 4.09
CA ASP A 123 0.06 -17.11 4.44
C ASP A 123 1.34 -16.76 3.71
N GLN A 124 1.25 -16.37 2.44
CA GLN A 124 2.40 -15.92 1.67
C GLN A 124 2.97 -14.61 2.22
N LEU A 125 2.10 -13.67 2.64
CA LEU A 125 2.53 -12.43 3.28
C LEU A 125 3.22 -12.70 4.63
N ASN A 126 2.66 -13.58 5.45
CA ASN A 126 3.29 -14.02 6.70
C ASN A 126 4.68 -14.63 6.44
N GLY A 127 4.81 -15.47 5.41
CA GLY A 127 6.09 -16.04 4.97
C GLY A 127 7.10 -14.96 4.58
N LEU A 128 6.69 -13.97 3.79
CA LEU A 128 7.55 -12.86 3.38
C LEU A 128 8.06 -12.05 4.60
N LEU A 129 7.20 -11.82 5.58
CA LEU A 129 7.48 -10.96 6.74
C LEU A 129 8.16 -11.70 7.90
N SER A 130 8.17 -13.03 7.91
CA SER A 130 8.71 -13.85 9.02
C SER A 130 10.18 -13.55 9.36
N GLY A 131 10.97 -13.12 8.38
CA GLY A 131 12.40 -12.80 8.54
C GLY A 131 12.71 -11.35 8.95
N LEU A 132 11.69 -10.51 9.22
CA LEU A 132 11.93 -9.08 9.51
C LEU A 132 12.48 -8.81 10.92
N GLY A 133 12.35 -9.76 11.86
CA GLY A 133 12.70 -9.53 13.27
C GLY A 133 11.75 -8.58 14.01
N THR A 134 10.65 -8.19 13.37
CA THR A 134 9.60 -7.33 13.91
C THR A 134 8.24 -7.78 13.40
N LYS A 135 7.18 -7.60 14.19
CA LYS A 135 5.84 -8.06 13.86
C LYS A 135 5.03 -6.92 13.23
N ILE A 136 4.79 -7.00 11.93
CA ILE A 136 3.84 -6.13 11.23
C ILE A 136 2.41 -6.66 11.49
N GLU A 137 1.47 -5.75 11.73
CA GLU A 137 0.06 -6.10 11.86
C GLU A 137 -0.52 -6.48 10.49
N ILE A 138 -1.07 -7.70 10.40
CA ILE A 138 -1.78 -8.19 9.21
C ILE A 138 -3.23 -8.44 9.63
N ILE A 139 -4.15 -7.73 8.99
CA ILE A 139 -5.59 -7.96 9.12
C ILE A 139 -6.01 -8.87 7.98
N SER A 140 -6.25 -10.12 8.33
CA SER A 140 -6.71 -11.15 7.42
C SER A 140 -8.23 -11.11 7.29
N LYS A 141 -8.74 -11.37 6.11
CA LYS A 141 -10.18 -11.50 5.82
C LYS A 141 -10.42 -12.79 5.04
N SER A 142 -11.43 -13.55 5.45
CA SER A 142 -11.79 -14.84 4.82
C SER A 142 -12.46 -14.60 3.46
N ARG A 143 -11.67 -14.22 2.47
CA ARG A 143 -12.06 -13.91 1.10
C ARG A 143 -11.07 -14.46 0.09
N GLY A 144 -11.61 -14.89 -1.08
CA GLY A 144 -10.84 -15.38 -2.21
C GLY A 144 -10.79 -14.41 -3.40
N ASP A 145 -10.90 -13.12 -3.14
CA ASP A 145 -10.86 -12.06 -4.16
C ASP A 145 -9.81 -11.00 -3.83
N HIS A 146 -9.54 -10.11 -4.79
CA HIS A 146 -8.61 -8.98 -4.65
C HIS A 146 -9.35 -7.67 -4.33
N GLU A 147 -10.38 -7.74 -3.45
CA GLU A 147 -11.22 -6.61 -3.05
C GLU A 147 -10.99 -6.24 -1.59
N TYR A 148 -10.82 -4.96 -1.33
CA TYR A 148 -10.47 -4.42 -0.01
C TYR A 148 -11.38 -3.24 0.38
N PRO A 149 -12.69 -3.49 0.64
CA PRO A 149 -13.66 -2.45 0.97
C PRO A 149 -13.72 -2.16 2.49
N TYR A 150 -12.56 -1.97 3.13
CA TYR A 150 -12.46 -1.91 4.59
C TYR A 150 -12.28 -0.48 5.10
N ILE A 151 -13.09 0.47 4.59
CA ILE A 151 -12.94 1.91 4.86
C ILE A 151 -13.03 2.25 6.34
N ASP A 152 -13.88 1.59 7.11
CA ASP A 152 -14.04 1.87 8.53
C ASP A 152 -12.81 1.45 9.33
N GLU A 153 -12.21 0.30 8.98
CA GLU A 153 -10.95 -0.15 9.55
C GLU A 153 -9.78 0.78 9.16
N PHE A 154 -9.78 1.28 7.91
CA PHE A 154 -8.79 2.27 7.48
C PHE A 154 -8.89 3.54 8.30
N LYS A 155 -10.09 4.10 8.47
CA LYS A 155 -10.34 5.26 9.33
C LYS A 155 -9.86 5.03 10.76
N LYS A 156 -10.24 3.90 11.35
CA LYS A 156 -9.84 3.54 12.70
C LYS A 156 -8.32 3.54 12.86
N PHE A 157 -7.60 2.97 11.90
CA PHE A 157 -6.13 2.96 11.94
C PHE A 157 -5.55 4.36 11.75
N LEU A 158 -6.06 5.17 10.82
CA LEU A 158 -5.54 6.52 10.56
C LEU A 158 -5.76 7.48 11.74
N LEU A 159 -6.86 7.34 12.47
CA LEU A 159 -7.24 8.21 13.57
C LEU A 159 -6.70 7.77 14.93
N GLY A 160 -6.39 6.50 15.11
CA GLY A 160 -5.79 5.93 16.34
C GLY A 160 -4.29 6.05 16.35
#